data_da16533d5b9769f65b755660011b5549
#
_entry.id   da16533d5b9769f65b755660011b5549
#
_cell.length_a   1.000
_cell.length_b   1.000
_cell.length_c   1.000
_cell.angle_alpha   90.00
_cell.angle_beta   90.00
_cell.angle_gamma   90.00
#
_symmetry.space_group_name_H-M   'P 1'
#
loop_
_entity.id
_entity.type
_entity.pdbx_description
1 polymer ?
#
loop_
_entity_poly.entity_id
_entity_poly.type
_entity_poly.pdbx_seq_one_letter_code
_entity_poly.pdbx_strand_id
1 'polypeptide(L)'
;MAEKLIRIGKISKIDYETGMAEVTYPDMDNSVTALFPIVNFNEEYKMPEIGEEVLVLHLSNGTASGLILGTFWNKMKKPAVNGKGVYRKEFSKTPGTAYTQFKDGTVEFRGPAIRYVCNSGSFTAAQVLKLFDRVSELEKNYGAAIDRIEELEAKV
;
A
#
# COMPACT_ATOMS: atom_id res chain seq x y z
N MET A 1 -3.31 42.03 -2.18
CA MET A 1 -2.65 40.86 -2.82
C MET A 1 -3.67 39.72 -2.87
N ALA A 2 -3.88 39.12 -4.04
CA ALA A 2 -4.77 37.96 -4.11
C ALA A 2 -4.21 36.84 -3.21
N GLU A 3 -5.00 36.36 -2.26
CA GLU A 3 -4.61 35.22 -1.44
C GLU A 3 -4.42 33.99 -2.34
N LYS A 4 -3.27 33.34 -2.21
CA LYS A 4 -3.03 32.09 -2.95
C LYS A 4 -3.91 31.01 -2.33
N LEU A 5 -4.97 30.63 -3.03
CA LEU A 5 -5.89 29.57 -2.60
C LEU A 5 -5.20 28.19 -2.52
N ILE A 6 -4.13 27.99 -3.30
CA ILE A 6 -3.39 26.71 -3.34
C ILE A 6 -1.97 26.98 -2.85
N ARG A 7 -1.51 26.15 -1.90
CA ARG A 7 -0.16 26.24 -1.32
C ARG A 7 0.47 24.86 -1.16
N ILE A 8 1.78 24.85 -1.10
CA ILE A 8 2.56 23.68 -0.69
C ILE A 8 3.07 23.94 0.72
N GLY A 9 2.89 22.98 1.61
CA GLY A 9 3.40 23.02 2.97
C GLY A 9 3.88 21.65 3.43
N LYS A 10 4.35 21.57 4.67
CA LYS A 10 4.83 20.32 5.28
C LYS A 10 3.93 19.92 6.43
N ILE A 11 3.59 18.64 6.50
CA ILE A 11 2.85 18.09 7.63
C ILE A 11 3.67 18.28 8.90
N SER A 12 3.09 18.93 9.92
CA SER A 12 3.72 19.18 11.21
C SER A 12 3.11 18.39 12.35
N LYS A 13 1.82 18.04 12.25
CA LYS A 13 1.10 17.21 13.22
C LYS A 13 0.00 16.43 12.55
N ILE A 14 -0.30 15.25 13.06
CA ILE A 14 -1.35 14.36 12.53
C ILE A 14 -2.27 13.95 13.67
N ASP A 15 -3.56 14.06 13.44
CA ASP A 15 -4.60 13.44 14.23
C ASP A 15 -5.13 12.21 13.48
N TYR A 16 -4.68 11.05 13.89
CA TYR A 16 -5.03 9.77 13.25
C TYR A 16 -6.48 9.34 13.51
N GLU A 17 -7.10 9.84 14.56
CA GLU A 17 -8.46 9.51 14.92
C GLU A 17 -9.46 10.22 14.01
N THR A 18 -9.23 11.50 13.75
CA THR A 18 -10.11 12.32 12.92
C THR A 18 -9.70 12.37 11.45
N GLY A 19 -8.50 11.89 11.09
CA GLY A 19 -7.96 11.99 9.73
C GLY A 19 -7.58 13.41 9.32
N MET A 20 -7.21 14.26 10.29
CA MET A 20 -6.82 15.65 10.09
C MET A 20 -5.32 15.86 10.35
N ALA A 21 -4.76 16.94 9.81
CA ALA A 21 -3.38 17.31 10.05
C ALA A 21 -3.17 18.82 10.08
N GLU A 22 -2.12 19.26 10.77
CA GLU A 22 -1.60 20.62 10.71
C GLU A 22 -0.49 20.69 9.67
N VAL A 23 -0.44 21.80 8.95
CA VAL A 23 0.55 22.07 7.91
C VAL A 23 1.33 23.33 8.24
N THR A 24 2.65 23.25 8.16
CA THR A 24 3.56 24.38 8.28
C THR A 24 3.95 24.89 6.91
N TYR A 25 3.96 26.20 6.74
CA TYR A 25 4.40 26.88 5.53
C TYR A 25 5.77 27.54 5.73
N PRO A 26 6.87 26.91 5.24
CA PRO A 26 8.21 27.49 5.39
C PRO A 26 8.40 28.86 4.69
N ASP A 27 7.63 29.11 3.65
CA ASP A 27 7.62 30.37 2.88
C ASP A 27 6.81 31.49 3.55
N MET A 28 6.19 31.23 4.72
CA MET A 28 5.37 32.16 5.49
C MET A 28 5.81 32.17 6.97
N ASP A 29 7.08 32.41 7.22
CA ASP A 29 7.66 32.47 8.56
C ASP A 29 7.31 31.25 9.44
N ASN A 30 7.22 30.06 8.83
CA ASN A 30 6.81 28.80 9.47
C ASN A 30 5.41 28.88 10.13
N SER A 31 4.51 29.67 9.56
CA SER A 31 3.12 29.69 10.01
C SER A 31 2.48 28.31 9.93
N VAL A 32 1.66 27.97 10.93
CA VAL A 32 1.01 26.66 11.04
C VAL A 32 -0.49 26.81 10.89
N THR A 33 -1.12 25.92 10.16
CA THR A 33 -2.58 25.89 10.00
C THR A 33 -3.26 25.34 11.26
N ALA A 34 -4.58 25.54 11.36
CA ALA A 34 -5.41 24.65 12.18
C ALA A 34 -5.39 23.23 11.62
N LEU A 35 -6.02 22.28 12.32
CA LEU A 35 -6.24 20.94 11.81
C LEU A 35 -7.13 20.99 10.55
N PHE A 36 -6.59 20.61 9.41
CA PHE A 36 -7.30 20.51 8.16
C PHE A 36 -7.59 19.05 7.82
N PRO A 37 -8.80 18.73 7.32
CA PRO A 37 -9.10 17.39 6.87
C PRO A 37 -8.25 17.02 5.64
N ILE A 38 -7.82 15.75 5.58
CA ILE A 38 -7.14 15.19 4.43
C ILE A 38 -8.20 14.63 3.49
N VAL A 39 -8.10 14.99 2.20
CA VAL A 39 -9.02 14.48 1.18
C VAL A 39 -8.82 12.98 1.04
N ASN A 40 -9.91 12.26 1.18
CA ASN A 40 -9.97 10.82 1.01
C ASN A 40 -10.38 10.50 -0.43
N PHE A 41 -9.44 9.93 -1.19
CA PHE A 41 -9.72 9.40 -2.52
C PHE A 41 -10.06 7.91 -2.41
N ASN A 42 -11.24 7.51 -2.92
CA ASN A 42 -11.68 6.10 -2.96
C ASN A 42 -11.86 5.44 -1.58
N GLU A 43 -12.19 6.20 -0.55
CA GLU A 43 -12.34 5.71 0.83
C GLU A 43 -11.10 4.97 1.39
N GLU A 44 -9.93 5.31 0.89
CA GLU A 44 -8.67 4.74 1.35
C GLU A 44 -8.13 5.51 2.56
N TYR A 45 -7.87 4.83 3.65
CA TYR A 45 -7.16 5.41 4.78
C TYR A 45 -5.65 5.30 4.58
N LYS A 46 -5.02 6.42 4.22
CA LYS A 46 -3.56 6.54 4.12
C LYS A 46 -3.13 7.95 4.52
N MET A 47 -2.61 8.07 5.72
CA MET A 47 -2.10 9.36 6.21
C MET A 47 -0.69 9.64 5.67
N PRO A 48 -0.39 10.91 5.31
CA PRO A 48 0.98 11.34 5.03
C PRO A 48 1.85 11.25 6.30
N GLU A 49 3.15 11.43 6.15
CA GLU A 49 4.08 11.44 7.29
C GLU A 49 4.40 12.88 7.72
N ILE A 50 4.80 13.04 8.99
CA ILE A 50 5.33 14.31 9.49
C ILE A 50 6.56 14.70 8.66
N GLY A 51 6.60 15.95 8.19
CA GLY A 51 7.64 16.48 7.31
C GLY A 51 7.41 16.27 5.82
N GLU A 52 6.40 15.46 5.41
CA GLU A 52 6.07 15.31 3.99
C GLU A 52 5.46 16.59 3.41
N GLU A 53 5.82 16.88 2.16
CA GLU A 53 5.23 17.97 1.39
C GLU A 53 3.85 17.57 0.88
N VAL A 54 2.89 18.46 1.11
CA VAL A 54 1.48 18.29 0.71
C VAL A 54 0.97 19.50 -0.03
N LEU A 55 0.02 19.27 -0.92
CA LEU A 55 -0.75 20.32 -1.56
C LEU A 55 -1.96 20.65 -0.69
N VAL A 56 -2.15 21.93 -0.40
CA VAL A 56 -3.24 22.44 0.43
C VAL A 56 -4.10 23.41 -0.38
N LEU A 57 -5.41 23.20 -0.32
CA LEU A 57 -6.41 24.11 -0.85
C LEU A 57 -7.02 24.90 0.31
N HIS A 58 -6.84 26.23 0.32
CA HIS A 58 -7.53 27.12 1.25
C HIS A 58 -8.92 27.45 0.72
N LEU A 59 -9.90 27.40 1.60
CA LEU A 59 -11.28 27.75 1.24
C LEU A 59 -11.50 29.24 1.40
N SER A 60 -12.35 29.83 0.55
CA SER A 60 -12.59 31.28 0.48
C SER A 60 -13.30 31.88 1.70
N ASN A 61 -13.76 31.05 2.63
CA ASN A 61 -14.44 31.46 3.86
C ASN A 61 -13.49 31.73 5.05
N GLY A 62 -12.20 31.88 4.78
CA GLY A 62 -11.17 32.28 5.74
C GLY A 62 -9.88 31.46 5.64
N THR A 63 -8.76 32.06 6.04
CA THR A 63 -7.43 31.39 6.06
C THR A 63 -7.35 30.24 7.05
N ALA A 64 -8.31 30.15 7.98
CA ALA A 64 -8.41 29.09 8.96
C ALA A 64 -9.08 27.80 8.45
N SER A 65 -9.55 27.80 7.19
CA SER A 65 -10.25 26.67 6.58
C SER A 65 -9.51 26.19 5.35
N GLY A 66 -9.29 24.89 5.24
CA GLY A 66 -8.61 24.27 4.09
C GLY A 66 -8.79 22.77 4.02
N LEU A 67 -8.33 22.22 2.91
CA LEU A 67 -8.29 20.78 2.63
C LEU A 67 -6.86 20.40 2.23
N ILE A 68 -6.33 19.33 2.78
CA ILE A 68 -5.08 18.74 2.35
C ILE A 68 -5.38 17.74 1.24
N LEU A 69 -4.96 18.07 0.01
CA LEU A 69 -5.22 17.23 -1.17
C LEU A 69 -4.31 16.00 -1.25
N GLY A 70 -3.21 15.99 -0.50
CA GLY A 70 -2.30 14.87 -0.43
C GLY A 70 -0.87 15.19 -0.86
N THR A 71 -0.04 14.16 -0.92
CA THR A 71 1.36 14.24 -1.34
C THR A 71 1.49 14.16 -2.86
N PHE A 72 2.62 14.59 -3.39
CA PHE A 72 2.91 14.58 -4.83
C PHE A 72 4.36 14.16 -5.09
N TRP A 73 4.62 13.70 -6.31
CA TRP A 73 5.98 13.38 -6.74
C TRP A 73 6.76 14.66 -7.06
N ASN A 74 8.01 14.71 -6.61
CA ASN A 74 8.92 15.81 -6.87
C ASN A 74 10.37 15.30 -6.98
N LYS A 75 11.35 16.21 -7.07
CA LYS A 75 12.78 15.84 -7.19
C LYS A 75 13.29 15.03 -6.00
N MET A 76 12.75 15.24 -4.81
CA MET A 76 13.16 14.56 -3.56
C MET A 76 12.35 13.28 -3.33
N LYS A 77 11.07 13.27 -3.68
CA LYS A 77 10.17 12.15 -3.53
C LYS A 77 9.80 11.58 -4.90
N LYS A 78 10.47 10.51 -5.31
CA LYS A 78 10.23 9.82 -6.59
C LYS A 78 9.40 8.56 -6.39
N PRO A 79 8.65 8.10 -7.41
CA PRO A 79 7.98 6.80 -7.34
C PRO A 79 9.01 5.67 -7.18
N ALA A 80 8.70 4.68 -6.37
CA ALA A 80 9.57 3.52 -6.12
C ALA A 80 9.81 2.68 -7.39
N VAL A 81 8.80 2.62 -8.25
CA VAL A 81 8.86 2.00 -9.58
C VAL A 81 8.16 2.94 -10.55
N ASN A 82 8.71 3.08 -11.74
CA ASN A 82 8.16 3.92 -12.80
C ASN A 82 8.23 3.21 -14.14
N GLY A 83 7.51 3.73 -15.13
CA GLY A 83 7.50 3.22 -16.50
C GLY A 83 6.11 3.22 -17.12
N LYS A 84 6.08 3.11 -18.45
CA LYS A 84 4.82 2.99 -19.19
C LYS A 84 4.17 1.63 -18.87
N GLY A 85 2.85 1.64 -18.61
CA GLY A 85 2.10 0.41 -18.32
C GLY A 85 2.31 -0.16 -16.91
N VAL A 86 2.98 0.57 -16.02
CA VAL A 86 3.12 0.19 -14.61
C VAL A 86 1.99 0.83 -13.79
N TYR A 87 1.28 0.01 -13.03
CA TYR A 87 0.45 0.44 -11.91
C TYR A 87 1.03 -0.13 -10.62
N ARG A 88 1.21 0.71 -9.59
CA ARG A 88 1.73 0.27 -8.31
C ARG A 88 1.15 1.08 -7.15
N LYS A 89 0.77 0.37 -6.08
CA LYS A 89 0.31 0.95 -4.82
C LYS A 89 1.13 0.37 -3.67
N GLU A 90 1.85 1.23 -2.96
CA GLU A 90 2.58 0.87 -1.75
C GLU A 90 1.65 0.90 -0.54
N PHE A 91 1.67 -0.16 0.26
CA PHE A 91 0.95 -0.24 1.53
C PHE A 91 1.82 0.11 2.72
N SER A 92 3.14 -0.11 2.63
CA SER A 92 4.08 0.22 3.69
C SER A 92 4.79 1.55 3.45
N LYS A 93 5.36 2.11 4.52
CA LYS A 93 6.20 3.30 4.48
C LYS A 93 7.50 3.06 3.72
N THR A 94 8.08 1.87 3.87
CA THR A 94 9.30 1.48 3.14
C THR A 94 8.90 0.89 1.80
N PRO A 95 9.19 1.58 0.68
CA PRO A 95 8.86 1.11 -0.65
C PRO A 95 9.42 -0.29 -0.94
N GLY A 96 8.61 -1.13 -1.59
CA GLY A 96 9.00 -2.48 -1.93
C GLY A 96 8.76 -3.55 -0.86
N THR A 97 8.38 -3.15 0.36
CA THR A 97 8.11 -4.09 1.45
C THR A 97 6.71 -4.73 1.35
N ALA A 98 5.70 -3.90 1.09
CA ALA A 98 4.32 -4.35 0.91
C ALA A 98 3.62 -3.51 -0.15
N TYR A 99 3.14 -4.15 -1.21
CA TYR A 99 2.53 -3.47 -2.34
C TYR A 99 1.61 -4.37 -3.17
N THR A 100 0.80 -3.76 -4.01
CA THR A 100 0.24 -4.39 -5.21
C THR A 100 0.81 -3.74 -6.45
N GLN A 101 1.07 -4.51 -7.49
CA GLN A 101 1.63 -4.03 -8.74
C GLN A 101 1.03 -4.77 -9.92
N PHE A 102 0.82 -4.05 -11.03
CA PHE A 102 0.68 -4.62 -12.35
C PHE A 102 1.84 -4.18 -13.22
N LYS A 103 2.53 -5.11 -13.81
CA LYS A 103 3.65 -4.88 -14.73
C LYS A 103 3.83 -6.07 -15.65
N ASP A 104 4.11 -5.84 -16.94
CA ASP A 104 4.41 -6.86 -17.95
C ASP A 104 3.40 -8.03 -17.96
N GLY A 105 2.10 -7.71 -17.86
CA GLY A 105 1.01 -8.68 -17.85
C GLY A 105 0.79 -9.41 -16.50
N THR A 106 1.60 -9.15 -15.49
CA THR A 106 1.53 -9.81 -14.19
C THR A 106 0.94 -8.89 -13.13
N VAL A 107 0.01 -9.43 -12.33
CA VAL A 107 -0.46 -8.81 -11.08
C VAL A 107 0.28 -9.46 -9.92
N GLU A 108 0.95 -8.64 -9.12
CA GLU A 108 1.72 -9.08 -7.95
C GLU A 108 1.14 -8.46 -6.67
N PHE A 109 0.97 -9.29 -5.64
CA PHE A 109 0.71 -8.88 -4.26
C PHE A 109 1.91 -9.29 -3.43
N ARG A 110 2.58 -8.33 -2.80
CA ARG A 110 3.74 -8.58 -1.96
C ARG A 110 3.55 -8.02 -0.56
N GLY A 111 4.02 -8.77 0.41
CA GLY A 111 4.07 -8.37 1.82
C GLY A 111 4.82 -9.41 2.65
N PRO A 112 5.22 -9.06 3.88
CA PRO A 112 5.83 -10.02 4.83
C PRO A 112 4.92 -11.22 5.13
N ALA A 113 3.60 -10.97 5.11
CA ALA A 113 2.57 -12.01 5.21
C ALA A 113 1.36 -11.60 4.37
N ILE A 114 0.80 -12.55 3.63
CA ILE A 114 -0.46 -12.37 2.88
C ILE A 114 -1.47 -13.33 3.48
N ARG A 115 -2.58 -12.78 4.00
CA ARG A 115 -3.69 -13.54 4.57
C ARG A 115 -4.96 -13.27 3.79
N TYR A 116 -5.65 -14.33 3.42
CA TYR A 116 -6.98 -14.28 2.79
C TYR A 116 -8.03 -14.58 3.86
N VAL A 117 -9.06 -13.76 3.91
CA VAL A 117 -10.14 -13.86 4.92
C VAL A 117 -11.48 -13.84 4.21
N CYS A 118 -12.36 -14.77 4.56
CA CYS A 118 -13.75 -14.81 4.13
C CYS A 118 -14.63 -15.24 5.31
N ASN A 119 -15.96 -15.19 5.13
CA ASN A 119 -16.90 -15.55 6.19
C ASN A 119 -16.73 -16.98 6.72
N SER A 120 -16.27 -17.92 5.88
CA SER A 120 -16.05 -19.33 6.24
C SER A 120 -14.69 -19.61 6.89
N GLY A 121 -13.79 -18.63 6.95
CA GLY A 121 -12.48 -18.83 7.57
C GLY A 121 -11.38 -17.98 6.93
N SER A 122 -10.14 -18.35 7.20
CA SER A 122 -8.98 -17.65 6.62
C SER A 122 -7.80 -18.59 6.43
N PHE A 123 -6.93 -18.26 5.48
CA PHE A 123 -5.66 -18.93 5.24
C PHE A 123 -4.58 -17.92 4.83
N THR A 124 -3.33 -18.32 4.97
CA THR A 124 -2.17 -17.53 4.52
C THR A 124 -1.59 -18.11 3.24
N ALA A 125 -0.88 -17.29 2.46
CA ALA A 125 -0.12 -17.76 1.31
C ALA A 125 0.89 -18.87 1.70
N ALA A 126 1.52 -18.75 2.87
CA ALA A 126 2.43 -19.77 3.38
C ALA A 126 1.76 -21.14 3.64
N GLN A 127 0.50 -21.14 4.09
CA GLN A 127 -0.26 -22.41 4.25
C GLN A 127 -0.57 -23.05 2.91
N VAL A 128 -0.87 -22.25 1.88
CA VAL A 128 -1.09 -22.77 0.52
C VAL A 128 0.19 -23.36 -0.06
N LEU A 129 1.34 -22.71 0.11
CA LEU A 129 2.62 -23.27 -0.33
C LEU A 129 2.91 -24.62 0.34
N LYS A 130 2.72 -24.73 1.66
CA LYS A 130 2.86 -26.01 2.37
C LYS A 130 1.91 -27.10 1.87
N LEU A 131 0.71 -26.72 1.40
CA LEU A 131 -0.22 -27.66 0.81
C LEU A 131 0.31 -28.21 -0.52
N PHE A 132 0.91 -27.38 -1.37
CA PHE A 132 1.56 -27.82 -2.59
C PHE A 132 2.71 -28.79 -2.33
N ASP A 133 3.58 -28.49 -1.33
CA ASP A 133 4.67 -29.39 -0.93
C ASP A 133 4.13 -30.76 -0.53
N ARG A 134 3.06 -30.79 0.28
CA ARG A 134 2.41 -32.05 0.71
C ARG A 134 1.78 -32.82 -0.45
N VAL A 135 1.15 -32.12 -1.41
CA VAL A 135 0.58 -32.76 -2.60
C VAL A 135 1.70 -33.41 -3.42
N SER A 136 2.79 -32.70 -3.67
CA SER A 136 3.94 -33.25 -4.41
C SER A 136 4.57 -34.47 -3.73
N GLU A 137 4.65 -34.46 -2.41
CA GLU A 137 5.13 -35.63 -1.64
C GLU A 137 4.16 -36.82 -1.75
N LEU A 138 2.85 -36.57 -1.68
CA LEU A 138 1.84 -37.61 -1.84
C LEU A 138 1.87 -38.23 -3.25
N GLU A 139 2.01 -37.41 -4.28
CA GLU A 139 2.13 -37.88 -5.67
C GLU A 139 3.35 -38.77 -5.86
N LYS A 140 4.50 -38.38 -5.29
CA LYS A 140 5.71 -39.18 -5.32
C LYS A 140 5.52 -40.55 -4.61
N ASN A 141 4.91 -40.53 -3.43
CA ASN A 141 4.67 -41.75 -2.64
C ASN A 141 3.66 -42.66 -3.34
N TYR A 142 2.63 -42.06 -3.98
CA TYR A 142 1.66 -42.83 -4.77
C TYR A 142 2.33 -43.49 -5.98
N GLY A 143 3.18 -42.80 -6.72
CA GLY A 143 3.96 -43.36 -7.82
C GLY A 143 4.80 -44.57 -7.35
N ALA A 144 5.56 -44.41 -6.28
CA ALA A 144 6.38 -45.49 -5.72
C ALA A 144 5.54 -46.70 -5.26
N ALA A 145 4.32 -46.47 -4.77
CA ALA A 145 3.42 -47.55 -4.38
C ALA A 145 2.88 -48.30 -5.62
N ILE A 146 2.56 -47.61 -6.70
CA ILE A 146 2.15 -48.21 -7.98
C ILE A 146 3.28 -49.08 -8.54
N ASP A 147 4.50 -48.55 -8.62
CA ASP A 147 5.68 -49.29 -9.11
C ASP A 147 5.87 -50.59 -8.29
N ARG A 148 5.66 -50.49 -6.98
CA ARG A 148 5.79 -51.68 -6.10
C ARG A 148 4.69 -52.71 -6.31
N ILE A 149 3.47 -52.28 -6.61
CA ILE A 149 2.35 -53.20 -6.96
C ILE A 149 2.67 -53.93 -8.25
N GLU A 150 3.07 -53.18 -9.30
CA GLU A 150 3.45 -53.76 -10.59
C GLU A 150 4.58 -54.80 -10.45
N GLU A 151 5.63 -54.49 -9.66
CA GLU A 151 6.71 -55.44 -9.36
C GLU A 151 6.21 -56.73 -8.66
N LEU A 152 5.20 -56.62 -7.82
CA LEU A 152 4.64 -57.76 -7.11
C LEU A 152 3.75 -58.60 -8.02
N GLU A 153 2.93 -57.97 -8.85
CA GLU A 153 2.08 -58.62 -9.84
C GLU A 153 2.91 -59.39 -10.88
N ALA A 154 4.04 -58.82 -11.30
CA ALA A 154 4.94 -59.48 -12.25
C ALA A 154 5.65 -60.76 -11.70
N LYS A 155 5.56 -60.97 -10.40
CA LYS A 155 6.19 -62.16 -9.72
C LYS A 155 5.22 -63.32 -9.46
N VAL A 156 3.95 -63.13 -9.81
CA VAL A 156 2.88 -64.12 -9.69
C VAL A 156 2.63 -64.77 -11.05
#